data_a86d351a241dc9d9702fecdd4cca39ce
#
_entry.id   a86d351a241dc9d9702fecdd4cca39ce
#
_cell.length_a   1.000
_cell.length_b   1.000
_cell.length_c   1.000
_cell.angle_alpha   90.00
_cell.angle_beta   90.00
_cell.angle_gamma   90.00
#
_symmetry.space_group_name_H-M   'P 1'
#
loop_
_entity.id
_entity.type
_entity.pdbx_description
1 polymer ?
#
loop_
_entity_poly.entity_id
_entity_poly.type
_entity_poly.pdbx_seq_one_letter_code
_entity_poly.pdbx_strand_id
1 'polypeptide(L)'
;MRAGLDSSHAVKRVAGLVAVAAVAFAACSTPAASTPASAAGATPPAATPAATTAASEPAASASVAVVNNDPLELGYISFAVENSYDKPMLEAAQAAAAANNAKLTVFDGNLDPGTQVKALQDAVTSGKFDGIILQPVYGAGLIEDAKAAIAAGVAIGNIDQILGADNTTADLQIPGQSSNVVFVPSELGRKIGELVVKACGDTSPCNVGYIWSVKAAALDATLRTAFDKATSVNPNIKVVAEGESFYTTPAGLKAAQDMLAAHPEINVITGADQAITGALQAVQDASLADKVKLVGYGGGDVAFKGIKSGERFGTVMQAPATEGKLGTEQFIQAIRTGVPAAGVDVLANLPDGGVVTQDNVDKFLTLAEWPG
;
A
#
# COMPACT_ATOMS: atom_id res chain seq x y z
N MET A 1 23.89 -59.91 8.20
CA MET A 1 24.69 -59.56 9.40
C MET A 1 24.13 -58.27 9.98
N ARG A 2 23.79 -58.34 11.26
CA ARG A 2 23.20 -57.35 12.15
C ARG A 2 24.12 -56.17 12.45
N ALA A 3 23.52 -54.98 12.63
CA ALA A 3 23.72 -53.99 13.71
C ALA A 3 22.98 -52.70 13.25
N GLY A 4 22.00 -52.10 13.81
CA GLY A 4 21.48 -52.01 15.18
C GLY A 4 22.16 -50.90 15.96
N LEU A 5 21.68 -49.65 15.92
CA LEU A 5 21.95 -48.67 16.96
C LEU A 5 20.75 -47.68 17.09
N ASP A 6 20.10 -47.91 18.18
CA ASP A 6 19.06 -47.14 18.82
C ASP A 6 19.71 -45.98 19.60
N SER A 7 19.16 -44.77 19.53
CA SER A 7 19.47 -43.73 20.51
C SER A 7 18.28 -42.75 20.70
N SER A 8 17.48 -43.11 21.70
CA SER A 8 16.51 -42.26 22.37
C SER A 8 17.18 -41.09 23.07
N HIS A 9 16.75 -39.83 22.78
CA HIS A 9 17.06 -38.69 23.62
C HIS A 9 15.79 -38.14 24.27
N ALA A 10 15.82 -38.24 25.59
CA ALA A 10 14.79 -37.82 26.53
C ALA A 10 14.59 -36.28 26.54
N VAL A 11 13.35 -35.86 26.47
CA VAL A 11 12.91 -34.48 26.66
C VAL A 11 12.84 -34.19 28.16
N LYS A 12 13.69 -33.29 28.66
CA LYS A 12 13.57 -32.69 29.99
C LYS A 12 12.58 -31.54 29.95
N ARG A 13 11.45 -31.71 30.63
CA ARG A 13 10.49 -30.64 30.96
C ARG A 13 11.06 -29.79 32.09
N VAL A 14 11.20 -28.48 31.85
CA VAL A 14 11.42 -27.47 32.91
C VAL A 14 10.10 -26.77 33.14
N ALA A 15 9.57 -26.94 34.34
CA ALA A 15 8.43 -26.19 34.83
C ALA A 15 8.93 -24.88 35.45
N GLY A 16 8.56 -23.73 34.91
CA GLY A 16 8.82 -22.41 35.48
C GLY A 16 7.56 -21.85 36.13
N LEU A 17 7.63 -21.57 37.43
CA LEU A 17 6.59 -20.87 38.19
C LEU A 17 6.50 -19.40 37.70
N VAL A 18 5.30 -18.94 37.40
CA VAL A 18 4.98 -17.52 37.21
C VAL A 18 4.37 -16.99 38.49
N ALA A 19 5.05 -16.05 39.14
CA ALA A 19 4.55 -15.28 40.29
C ALA A 19 3.75 -14.09 39.77
N VAL A 20 2.47 -13.99 40.13
CA VAL A 20 1.59 -12.85 39.87
C VAL A 20 1.75 -11.82 40.97
N ALA A 21 2.24 -10.63 40.64
CA ALA A 21 2.20 -9.47 41.51
C ALA A 21 1.01 -8.57 41.15
N ALA A 22 0.05 -8.48 42.05
CA ALA A 22 -1.08 -7.58 41.97
C ALA A 22 -0.64 -6.21 42.51
N VAL A 23 -0.82 -5.17 41.70
CA VAL A 23 -0.68 -3.76 42.15
C VAL A 23 -2.06 -3.12 42.19
N ALA A 24 -2.52 -2.76 43.37
CA ALA A 24 -3.74 -2.03 43.60
C ALA A 24 -3.52 -0.53 43.39
N PHE A 25 -4.32 0.11 42.54
CA PHE A 25 -4.42 1.58 42.48
C PHE A 25 -5.66 2.06 43.20
N ALA A 26 -5.42 2.92 44.19
CA ALA A 26 -6.44 3.60 44.94
C ALA A 26 -7.01 4.79 44.16
N ALA A 27 -8.32 4.92 44.17
CA ALA A 27 -9.05 6.05 43.66
C ALA A 27 -8.96 7.25 44.60
N CYS A 28 -8.81 8.47 44.07
CA CYS A 28 -9.14 9.70 44.75
C CYS A 28 -10.02 10.58 43.85
N SER A 29 -11.11 10.96 44.45
CA SER A 29 -12.29 11.65 43.99
C SER A 29 -12.08 13.15 43.72
N THR A 30 -12.88 13.64 42.78
CA THR A 30 -13.22 15.05 42.49
C THR A 30 -13.85 15.78 43.67
N PRO A 31 -13.91 17.14 43.63
CA PRO A 31 -15.21 17.75 43.59
C PRO A 31 -15.39 18.92 42.58
N ALA A 32 -16.65 19.12 42.28
CA ALA A 32 -17.24 20.04 41.31
C ALA A 32 -17.50 21.46 41.84
N ALA A 33 -17.92 22.30 40.90
CA ALA A 33 -18.77 23.50 40.99
C ALA A 33 -18.03 24.83 41.15
N SER A 34 -18.30 25.83 40.31
CA SER A 34 -19.52 26.61 40.21
C SER A 34 -19.39 27.71 39.16
N THR A 35 -20.39 27.89 38.33
CA THR A 35 -20.71 29.14 37.61
C THR A 35 -21.27 30.18 38.52
N PRO A 36 -21.16 31.50 38.18
CA PRO A 36 -22.36 32.22 37.82
C PRO A 36 -22.26 33.31 36.71
N ALA A 37 -23.32 33.38 35.95
CA ALA A 37 -24.18 34.48 35.52
C ALA A 37 -23.63 35.82 35.02
N SER A 38 -23.96 36.06 33.77
CA SER A 38 -24.64 37.20 33.13
C SER A 38 -24.52 38.59 33.73
N ALA A 39 -24.09 39.56 32.88
CA ALA A 39 -24.65 40.91 32.86
C ALA A 39 -24.57 41.52 31.45
N ALA A 40 -25.67 42.06 31.03
CA ALA A 40 -25.90 42.74 29.76
C ALA A 40 -25.42 44.21 29.80
N GLY A 41 -25.17 44.75 28.60
CA GLY A 41 -25.44 46.18 28.41
C GLY A 41 -24.37 47.00 27.74
N ALA A 42 -24.80 47.63 26.67
CA ALA A 42 -24.43 48.93 26.13
C ALA A 42 -23.65 48.99 24.82
N THR A 43 -24.35 49.27 23.75
CA THR A 43 -23.88 49.85 22.49
C THR A 43 -23.56 51.35 22.68
N PRO A 44 -22.49 51.85 22.09
CA PRO A 44 -22.39 53.24 21.68
C PRO A 44 -21.92 53.42 20.24
N PRO A 45 -21.92 54.64 19.72
CA PRO A 45 -22.40 54.95 18.37
C PRO A 45 -21.31 54.96 17.29
N ALA A 46 -21.79 54.95 16.03
CA ALA A 46 -21.03 55.00 14.80
C ALA A 46 -20.12 56.24 14.69
N ALA A 47 -18.86 56.03 14.33
CA ALA A 47 -17.96 57.05 13.87
C ALA A 47 -17.65 56.85 12.36
N THR A 48 -17.79 57.92 11.61
CA THR A 48 -17.56 58.08 10.17
C THR A 48 -16.11 57.80 9.76
N PRO A 49 -15.86 57.13 8.63
CA PRO A 49 -14.50 56.80 8.22
C PRO A 49 -13.80 58.02 7.57
N ALA A 50 -12.62 58.34 8.10
CA ALA A 50 -11.67 59.24 7.43
C ALA A 50 -10.92 58.44 6.35
N ALA A 51 -10.90 58.94 5.12
CA ALA A 51 -10.14 58.41 4.01
C ALA A 51 -8.63 58.49 4.27
N THR A 52 -7.98 57.37 4.45
CA THR A 52 -6.52 57.27 4.47
C THR A 52 -6.08 56.75 3.11
N THR A 53 -5.34 57.58 2.37
CA THR A 53 -4.63 57.20 1.15
C THR A 53 -3.61 56.12 1.47
N ALA A 54 -3.87 54.91 0.96
CA ALA A 54 -2.93 53.81 1.01
C ALA A 54 -1.77 54.12 0.03
N ALA A 55 -0.60 54.28 0.59
CA ALA A 55 0.64 54.20 -0.18
C ALA A 55 0.84 52.78 -0.69
N SER A 56 0.95 52.61 -2.01
CA SER A 56 1.29 51.31 -2.62
C SER A 56 2.73 50.92 -2.21
N GLU A 57 2.82 49.91 -1.34
CA GLU A 57 4.10 49.19 -1.17
C GLU A 57 4.49 48.54 -2.50
N PRO A 58 5.76 48.59 -2.90
CA PRO A 58 6.22 47.86 -4.07
C PRO A 58 6.08 46.36 -3.77
N ALA A 59 5.37 45.63 -4.65
CA ALA A 59 5.28 44.19 -4.63
C ALA A 59 6.72 43.62 -4.60
N ALA A 60 7.07 42.95 -3.52
CA ALA A 60 8.30 42.17 -3.46
C ALA A 60 8.25 41.15 -4.60
N SER A 61 9.15 41.33 -5.58
CA SER A 61 9.39 40.33 -6.61
C SER A 61 9.81 39.07 -5.92
N ALA A 62 8.94 38.07 -5.93
CA ALA A 62 9.29 36.71 -5.51
C ALA A 62 10.48 36.31 -6.41
N SER A 63 11.66 36.27 -5.85
CA SER A 63 12.80 35.65 -6.50
C SER A 63 12.45 34.20 -6.77
N VAL A 64 12.27 33.82 -8.03
CA VAL A 64 12.19 32.42 -8.42
C VAL A 64 13.50 31.81 -7.94
N ALA A 65 13.42 30.97 -6.91
CA ALA A 65 14.57 30.23 -6.44
C ALA A 65 15.08 29.42 -7.65
N VAL A 66 16.32 29.66 -8.05
CA VAL A 66 16.96 28.87 -9.09
C VAL A 66 17.09 27.46 -8.49
N VAL A 67 16.24 26.55 -8.95
CA VAL A 67 16.32 25.15 -8.53
C VAL A 67 17.65 24.62 -9.03
N ASN A 68 18.51 24.20 -8.11
CA ASN A 68 19.78 23.56 -8.46
C ASN A 68 19.46 22.31 -9.30
N ASN A 69 20.07 22.22 -10.50
CA ASN A 69 19.92 21.09 -11.41
C ASN A 69 21.23 20.29 -11.55
N ASP A 70 22.06 20.26 -10.50
CA ASP A 70 23.24 19.42 -10.48
C ASP A 70 22.88 17.94 -10.65
N PRO A 71 23.76 17.14 -11.26
CA PRO A 71 23.54 15.70 -11.38
C PRO A 71 23.37 15.06 -10.01
N LEU A 72 22.37 14.16 -9.90
CA LEU A 72 22.14 13.37 -8.68
C LEU A 72 22.46 11.89 -8.94
N GLU A 73 23.12 11.24 -7.99
CA GLU A 73 23.27 9.80 -7.93
C GLU A 73 22.24 9.23 -6.95
N LEU A 74 21.26 8.47 -7.45
CA LEU A 74 20.17 7.90 -6.66
C LEU A 74 20.26 6.39 -6.60
N GLY A 75 19.96 5.81 -5.43
CA GLY A 75 19.68 4.39 -5.27
C GLY A 75 18.18 4.12 -5.43
N TYR A 76 17.83 2.95 -5.95
CA TYR A 76 16.48 2.42 -5.99
C TYR A 76 16.50 1.00 -5.46
N ILE A 77 15.89 0.77 -4.31
CA ILE A 77 15.78 -0.57 -3.72
C ILE A 77 14.39 -1.10 -4.03
N SER A 78 14.32 -2.02 -5.00
CA SER A 78 13.07 -2.55 -5.52
C SER A 78 12.43 -3.58 -4.61
N PHE A 79 11.14 -3.83 -4.83
CA PHE A 79 10.43 -4.98 -4.29
C PHE A 79 10.88 -6.26 -5.02
N ALA A 80 10.72 -6.31 -6.36
CA ALA A 80 11.22 -7.37 -7.23
C ALA A 80 11.26 -6.89 -8.69
N VAL A 81 12.43 -6.75 -9.29
CA VAL A 81 12.61 -6.18 -10.65
C VAL A 81 11.92 -6.98 -11.77
N GLU A 82 11.75 -8.28 -11.59
CA GLU A 82 11.16 -9.17 -12.61
C GLU A 82 9.64 -9.37 -12.44
N ASN A 83 9.02 -8.81 -11.40
CA ASN A 83 7.57 -8.88 -11.24
C ASN A 83 6.88 -8.02 -12.28
N SER A 84 5.79 -8.52 -12.88
CA SER A 84 5.08 -7.84 -13.97
C SER A 84 4.46 -6.49 -13.57
N TYR A 85 4.15 -6.30 -12.28
CA TYR A 85 3.65 -5.05 -11.71
C TYR A 85 4.78 -4.06 -11.41
N ASP A 86 5.91 -4.55 -10.85
CA ASP A 86 7.03 -3.69 -10.42
C ASP A 86 7.87 -3.17 -11.58
N LYS A 87 7.97 -3.94 -12.67
CA LYS A 87 8.78 -3.58 -13.83
C LYS A 87 8.40 -2.22 -14.46
N PRO A 88 7.15 -1.92 -14.81
CA PRO A 88 6.78 -0.61 -15.34
C PRO A 88 6.97 0.53 -14.34
N MET A 89 6.86 0.27 -13.04
CA MET A 89 7.19 1.23 -11.98
C MET A 89 8.67 1.61 -12.03
N LEU A 90 9.56 0.63 -12.09
CA LEU A 90 10.99 0.84 -12.20
C LEU A 90 11.38 1.55 -13.50
N GLU A 91 10.81 1.14 -14.64
CA GLU A 91 11.04 1.79 -15.94
C GLU A 91 10.62 3.26 -15.93
N ALA A 92 9.48 3.58 -15.32
CA ALA A 92 8.99 4.95 -15.17
C ALA A 92 9.89 5.77 -14.21
N ALA A 93 10.34 5.16 -13.11
CA ALA A 93 11.29 5.78 -12.18
C ALA A 93 12.63 6.11 -12.87
N GLN A 94 13.16 5.19 -13.66
CA GLN A 94 14.40 5.40 -14.44
C GLN A 94 14.23 6.52 -15.46
N ALA A 95 13.12 6.55 -16.19
CA ALA A 95 12.81 7.61 -17.16
C ALA A 95 12.67 8.98 -16.47
N ALA A 96 11.98 9.04 -15.32
CA ALA A 96 11.83 10.26 -14.53
C ALA A 96 13.18 10.76 -14.00
N ALA A 97 14.04 9.88 -13.49
CA ALA A 97 15.36 10.23 -13.04
C ALA A 97 16.20 10.82 -14.18
N ALA A 98 16.26 10.15 -15.33
CA ALA A 98 16.99 10.61 -16.50
C ALA A 98 16.50 11.98 -17.02
N ALA A 99 15.18 12.19 -17.05
CA ALA A 99 14.57 13.46 -17.45
C ALA A 99 14.90 14.61 -16.49
N ASN A 100 15.28 14.31 -15.25
CA ASN A 100 15.59 15.26 -14.20
C ASN A 100 17.08 15.26 -13.82
N ASN A 101 17.99 14.99 -14.75
CA ASN A 101 19.44 14.99 -14.53
C ASN A 101 19.87 14.19 -13.28
N ALA A 102 19.28 13.00 -13.11
CA ALA A 102 19.62 12.06 -12.05
C ALA A 102 19.91 10.68 -12.65
N LYS A 103 20.83 9.95 -12.04
CA LYS A 103 21.15 8.58 -12.39
C LYS A 103 20.60 7.64 -11.31
N LEU A 104 19.87 6.60 -11.72
CA LEU A 104 19.27 5.63 -10.82
C LEU A 104 20.06 4.32 -10.85
N THR A 105 20.60 3.90 -9.71
CA THR A 105 21.24 2.60 -9.52
C THR A 105 20.27 1.68 -8.80
N VAL A 106 19.96 0.53 -9.43
CA VAL A 106 18.94 -0.41 -8.96
C VAL A 106 19.58 -1.51 -8.10
N PHE A 107 18.92 -1.81 -6.98
CA PHE A 107 19.19 -2.95 -6.11
C PHE A 107 17.93 -3.80 -6.05
N ASP A 108 18.00 -5.05 -6.49
CA ASP A 108 16.85 -5.96 -6.47
C ASP A 108 16.60 -6.48 -5.06
N GLY A 109 15.42 -6.18 -4.52
CA GLY A 109 14.97 -6.69 -3.22
C GLY A 109 14.57 -8.17 -3.26
N ASN A 110 14.26 -8.69 -4.45
CA ASN A 110 13.95 -10.11 -4.68
C ASN A 110 12.90 -10.69 -3.69
N LEU A 111 11.88 -9.90 -3.32
CA LEU A 111 10.84 -10.26 -2.34
C LEU A 111 11.38 -10.58 -0.94
N ASP A 112 12.62 -10.21 -0.62
CA ASP A 112 13.26 -10.54 0.65
C ASP A 112 13.57 -9.29 1.48
N PRO A 113 12.94 -9.11 2.66
CA PRO A 113 13.18 -7.96 3.52
C PRO A 113 14.64 -7.84 3.99
N GLY A 114 15.32 -8.97 4.22
CA GLY A 114 16.72 -8.98 4.66
C GLY A 114 17.65 -8.48 3.56
N THR A 115 17.37 -8.84 2.30
CA THR A 115 18.08 -8.34 1.12
C THR A 115 17.90 -6.82 0.99
N GLN A 116 16.70 -6.27 1.23
CA GLN A 116 16.46 -4.83 1.19
C GLN A 116 17.19 -4.09 2.31
N VAL A 117 17.16 -4.58 3.54
CA VAL A 117 17.91 -4.01 4.67
C VAL A 117 19.40 -3.95 4.34
N LYS A 118 19.96 -5.06 3.87
CA LYS A 118 21.37 -5.11 3.49
C LYS A 118 21.70 -4.13 2.35
N ALA A 119 20.87 -4.06 1.31
CA ALA A 119 21.06 -3.15 0.18
C ALA A 119 21.05 -1.69 0.64
N LEU A 120 20.15 -1.30 1.56
CA LEU A 120 20.08 0.04 2.12
C LEU A 120 21.36 0.36 2.93
N GLN A 121 21.79 -0.53 3.82
CA GLN A 121 23.00 -0.36 4.63
C GLN A 121 24.27 -0.24 3.75
N ASP A 122 24.40 -1.10 2.73
CA ASP A 122 25.52 -1.08 1.79
C ASP A 122 25.51 0.20 0.95
N ALA A 123 24.35 0.65 0.47
CA ALA A 123 24.21 1.87 -0.30
C ALA A 123 24.62 3.10 0.53
N VAL A 124 24.12 3.21 1.76
CA VAL A 124 24.49 4.29 2.70
C VAL A 124 25.99 4.28 2.99
N THR A 125 26.54 3.11 3.34
CA THR A 125 27.97 2.96 3.66
C THR A 125 28.87 3.29 2.49
N SER A 126 28.41 3.10 1.25
CA SER A 126 29.17 3.41 0.04
C SER A 126 29.48 4.90 -0.11
N GLY A 127 28.68 5.78 0.47
CA GLY A 127 28.79 7.24 0.35
C GLY A 127 28.60 7.76 -1.08
N LYS A 128 27.96 7.00 -1.97
CA LYS A 128 27.82 7.32 -3.40
C LYS A 128 26.51 8.03 -3.76
N PHE A 129 25.51 7.93 -2.89
CA PHE A 129 24.14 8.33 -3.24
C PHE A 129 23.73 9.60 -2.49
N ASP A 130 23.15 10.55 -3.22
CA ASP A 130 22.48 11.72 -2.66
C ASP A 130 21.18 11.36 -1.97
N GLY A 131 20.54 10.28 -2.47
CA GLY A 131 19.31 9.75 -1.89
C GLY A 131 18.97 8.37 -2.40
N ILE A 132 18.05 7.71 -1.68
CA ILE A 132 17.59 6.35 -1.97
C ILE A 132 16.07 6.32 -1.99
N ILE A 133 15.50 5.78 -3.06
CA ILE A 133 14.07 5.45 -3.17
C ILE A 133 13.90 4.02 -2.69
N LEU A 134 12.97 3.82 -1.76
CA LEU A 134 12.59 2.52 -1.25
C LEU A 134 11.24 2.10 -1.83
N GLN A 135 11.14 0.84 -2.25
CA GLN A 135 9.90 0.12 -2.55
C GLN A 135 9.84 -1.08 -1.60
N PRO A 136 9.28 -0.91 -0.38
CA PRO A 136 9.48 -1.89 0.70
C PRO A 136 8.76 -3.21 0.48
N VAL A 137 9.40 -4.33 0.81
CA VAL A 137 8.73 -5.62 1.05
C VAL A 137 8.11 -5.64 2.46
N TYR A 138 8.79 -5.01 3.43
CA TYR A 138 8.32 -4.86 4.80
C TYR A 138 8.73 -3.49 5.36
N GLY A 139 7.88 -2.48 5.15
CA GLY A 139 8.21 -1.09 5.45
C GLY A 139 8.51 -0.82 6.92
N ALA A 140 7.81 -1.47 7.86
CA ALA A 140 8.09 -1.32 9.29
C ALA A 140 9.49 -1.83 9.67
N GLY A 141 10.02 -2.83 8.94
CA GLY A 141 11.36 -3.36 9.14
C GLY A 141 12.49 -2.44 8.69
N LEU A 142 12.19 -1.48 7.79
CA LEU A 142 13.17 -0.54 7.24
C LEU A 142 13.26 0.79 8.02
N ILE A 143 12.40 1.01 9.03
CA ILE A 143 12.29 2.30 9.73
C ILE A 143 13.62 2.74 10.33
N GLU A 144 14.32 1.87 11.05
CA GLU A 144 15.56 2.24 11.75
C GLU A 144 16.71 2.45 10.77
N ASP A 145 16.80 1.65 9.70
CA ASP A 145 17.81 1.84 8.65
C ASP A 145 17.54 3.11 7.83
N ALA A 146 16.29 3.45 7.56
CA ALA A 146 15.92 4.71 6.92
C ALA A 146 16.27 5.93 7.78
N LYS A 147 16.01 5.87 9.10
CA LYS A 147 16.47 6.92 10.05
C LYS A 147 17.98 7.05 10.06
N ALA A 148 18.70 5.94 10.08
CA ALA A 148 20.16 5.94 10.02
C ALA A 148 20.70 6.55 8.72
N ALA A 149 20.07 6.25 7.57
CA ALA A 149 20.39 6.86 6.29
C ALA A 149 20.20 8.38 6.30
N ILE A 150 19.06 8.86 6.82
CA ILE A 150 18.76 10.28 6.96
C ILE A 150 19.78 10.96 7.89
N ALA A 151 20.13 10.34 9.01
CA ALA A 151 21.14 10.86 9.93
C ALA A 151 22.54 10.91 9.30
N ALA A 152 22.83 10.04 8.34
CA ALA A 152 24.06 10.06 7.54
C ALA A 152 24.03 11.07 6.37
N GLY A 153 22.94 11.82 6.19
CA GLY A 153 22.79 12.83 5.15
C GLY A 153 22.29 12.28 3.81
N VAL A 154 21.84 11.03 3.75
CA VAL A 154 21.24 10.41 2.56
C VAL A 154 19.73 10.64 2.60
N ALA A 155 19.18 11.29 1.58
CA ALA A 155 17.74 11.49 1.46
C ALA A 155 17.00 10.16 1.29
N ILE A 156 15.80 10.03 1.87
CA ILE A 156 14.96 8.84 1.72
C ILE A 156 13.61 9.23 1.11
N GLY A 157 13.32 8.65 -0.06
CA GLY A 157 12.01 8.64 -0.70
C GLY A 157 11.38 7.25 -0.62
N ASN A 158 10.07 7.18 -0.78
CA ASN A 158 9.34 5.93 -0.76
C ASN A 158 8.26 5.89 -1.83
N ILE A 159 8.05 4.72 -2.42
CA ILE A 159 7.00 4.45 -3.42
C ILE A 159 6.30 3.12 -3.16
N ASP A 160 5.11 2.96 -3.72
CA ASP A 160 4.28 1.74 -3.75
C ASP A 160 3.75 1.38 -2.35
N GLN A 161 4.51 0.70 -1.54
CA GLN A 161 4.09 0.25 -0.22
C GLN A 161 4.53 1.22 0.89
N ILE A 162 3.82 1.20 2.01
CA ILE A 162 4.08 2.12 3.13
C ILE A 162 5.45 1.85 3.77
N LEU A 163 6.27 2.89 3.86
CA LEU A 163 7.47 2.93 4.69
C LEU A 163 7.10 3.45 6.08
N GLY A 164 6.67 2.55 6.95
CA GLY A 164 6.17 2.90 8.28
C GLY A 164 5.38 1.77 8.92
N ALA A 165 4.75 2.05 10.04
CA ALA A 165 3.92 1.11 10.79
C ALA A 165 2.42 1.32 10.54
N ASP A 166 2.01 2.52 10.15
CA ASP A 166 0.60 2.86 9.89
C ASP A 166 0.26 2.69 8.40
N ASN A 167 -0.47 1.62 8.09
CA ASN A 167 -0.93 1.29 6.73
C ASN A 167 -2.29 1.95 6.37
N THR A 168 -2.68 3.00 7.09
CA THR A 168 -3.95 3.71 6.88
C THR A 168 -3.79 5.12 6.32
N THR A 169 -2.55 5.58 6.11
CA THR A 169 -2.22 6.93 5.61
C THR A 169 -1.08 6.90 4.60
N ALA A 170 -1.08 7.85 3.68
CA ALA A 170 0.05 8.13 2.80
C ALA A 170 1.04 9.15 3.41
N ASP A 171 0.81 9.67 4.60
CA ASP A 171 1.70 10.64 5.23
C ASP A 171 3.12 10.10 5.45
N LEU A 172 4.10 11.00 5.47
CA LEU A 172 5.46 10.66 5.81
C LEU A 172 5.53 10.24 7.29
N GLN A 173 6.04 9.03 7.55
CA GLN A 173 6.05 8.47 8.91
C GLN A 173 7.43 8.51 9.58
N ILE A 174 8.48 8.80 8.82
CA ILE A 174 9.85 8.87 9.32
C ILE A 174 10.29 10.34 9.37
N PRO A 175 10.72 10.87 10.52
CA PRO A 175 11.25 12.23 10.60
C PRO A 175 12.41 12.45 9.61
N GLY A 176 12.27 13.44 8.72
CA GLY A 176 13.27 13.73 7.67
C GLY A 176 13.09 12.93 6.37
N GLN A 177 12.09 12.08 6.24
CA GLN A 177 11.71 11.45 4.98
C GLN A 177 11.36 12.52 3.94
N SER A 178 11.82 12.35 2.70
CA SER A 178 11.72 13.38 1.65
C SER A 178 10.46 13.28 0.80
N SER A 179 9.95 12.07 0.55
CA SER A 179 8.73 11.84 -0.24
C SER A 179 8.08 10.50 0.10
N ASN A 180 6.78 10.39 -0.20
CA ASN A 180 6.00 9.16 -0.03
C ASN A 180 4.88 9.15 -1.08
N VAL A 181 5.00 8.32 -2.13
CA VAL A 181 3.99 8.15 -3.18
C VAL A 181 3.58 6.69 -3.21
N VAL A 182 2.41 6.39 -2.70
CA VAL A 182 2.00 5.03 -2.35
C VAL A 182 0.52 4.82 -2.66
N PHE A 183 0.06 3.58 -2.61
CA PHE A 183 -1.34 3.30 -2.35
C PHE A 183 -1.56 3.06 -0.85
N VAL A 184 -2.74 3.41 -0.34
CA VAL A 184 -3.08 3.16 1.08
C VAL A 184 -3.71 1.78 1.21
N PRO A 185 -3.03 0.81 1.88
CA PRO A 185 -3.48 -0.58 1.94
C PRO A 185 -4.88 -0.76 2.55
N SER A 186 -5.21 0.00 3.59
CA SER A 186 -6.55 -0.07 4.21
C SER A 186 -7.66 0.37 3.23
N GLU A 187 -7.40 1.37 2.38
CA GLU A 187 -8.35 1.82 1.37
C GLU A 187 -8.48 0.80 0.23
N LEU A 188 -7.36 0.21 -0.21
CA LEU A 188 -7.38 -0.85 -1.22
C LEU A 188 -8.21 -2.04 -0.72
N GLY A 189 -7.94 -2.53 0.49
CA GLY A 189 -8.68 -3.65 1.08
C GLY A 189 -10.18 -3.36 1.26
N ARG A 190 -10.54 -2.12 1.67
CA ARG A 190 -11.93 -1.67 1.76
C ARG A 190 -12.63 -1.74 0.39
N LYS A 191 -12.01 -1.19 -0.65
CA LYS A 191 -12.56 -1.18 -2.01
C LYS A 191 -12.73 -2.60 -2.58
N ILE A 192 -11.77 -3.49 -2.34
CA ILE A 192 -11.90 -4.91 -2.71
C ILE A 192 -13.11 -5.54 -2.00
N GLY A 193 -13.26 -5.32 -0.69
CA GLY A 193 -14.39 -5.82 0.07
C GLY A 193 -15.73 -5.31 -0.44
N GLU A 194 -15.85 -4.01 -0.73
CA GLU A 194 -17.07 -3.41 -1.30
C GLU A 194 -17.39 -3.99 -2.70
N LEU A 195 -16.35 -4.23 -3.51
CA LEU A 195 -16.51 -4.86 -4.81
C LEU A 195 -16.98 -6.32 -4.70
N VAL A 196 -16.49 -7.07 -3.69
CA VAL A 196 -16.99 -8.42 -3.38
C VAL A 196 -18.44 -8.38 -2.88
N VAL A 197 -18.82 -7.40 -2.04
CA VAL A 197 -20.23 -7.20 -1.65
C VAL A 197 -21.12 -7.00 -2.89
N LYS A 198 -20.67 -6.15 -3.84
CA LYS A 198 -21.37 -5.93 -5.12
C LYS A 198 -21.42 -7.21 -5.97
N ALA A 199 -20.33 -7.99 -6.00
CA ALA A 199 -20.29 -9.27 -6.72
C ALA A 199 -21.24 -10.30 -6.15
N CYS A 200 -21.36 -10.39 -4.82
CA CYS A 200 -22.30 -11.27 -4.14
C CYS A 200 -23.75 -10.95 -4.48
N GLY A 201 -24.12 -9.64 -4.54
CA GLY A 201 -25.50 -9.23 -4.79
C GLY A 201 -26.49 -9.88 -3.82
N ASP A 202 -27.53 -10.55 -4.34
CA ASP A 202 -28.56 -11.24 -3.55
C ASP A 202 -28.20 -12.70 -3.19
N THR A 203 -27.00 -13.16 -3.56
CA THR A 203 -26.55 -14.54 -3.25
C THR A 203 -26.45 -14.77 -1.74
N SER A 204 -27.13 -15.79 -1.23
CA SER A 204 -27.16 -16.09 0.22
C SER A 204 -27.20 -17.61 0.48
N PRO A 205 -26.19 -18.19 1.15
CA PRO A 205 -24.92 -17.54 1.53
C PRO A 205 -24.06 -17.20 0.32
N CYS A 206 -23.23 -16.14 0.40
CA CYS A 206 -22.21 -15.87 -0.57
C CYS A 206 -20.86 -16.36 -0.03
N ASN A 207 -20.38 -17.44 -0.59
CA ASN A 207 -19.14 -18.11 -0.18
C ASN A 207 -17.96 -17.57 -1.00
N VAL A 208 -16.94 -17.06 -0.31
CA VAL A 208 -15.78 -16.39 -0.89
C VAL A 208 -14.53 -17.23 -0.71
N GLY A 209 -13.79 -17.45 -1.80
CA GLY A 209 -12.40 -17.88 -1.79
C GLY A 209 -11.49 -16.67 -1.76
N TYR A 210 -10.61 -16.54 -0.78
CA TYR A 210 -9.66 -15.44 -0.65
C TYR A 210 -8.24 -15.92 -0.97
N ILE A 211 -7.61 -15.33 -1.99
CA ILE A 211 -6.22 -15.64 -2.35
C ILE A 211 -5.32 -14.53 -1.82
N TRP A 212 -4.57 -14.83 -0.77
CA TRP A 212 -3.50 -13.98 -0.28
C TRP A 212 -2.40 -13.84 -1.33
N SER A 213 -1.74 -12.70 -1.35
CA SER A 213 -0.52 -12.61 -2.14
C SER A 213 0.68 -13.12 -1.33
N VAL A 214 0.98 -12.51 -0.18
CA VAL A 214 1.98 -13.00 0.78
C VAL A 214 1.36 -12.95 2.18
N LYS A 215 0.81 -14.05 2.66
CA LYS A 215 0.03 -14.13 3.91
C LYS A 215 0.78 -13.61 5.15
N ALA A 216 2.12 -13.75 5.16
CA ALA A 216 2.96 -13.25 6.25
C ALA A 216 3.25 -11.75 6.17
N ALA A 217 2.93 -11.08 5.06
CA ALA A 217 3.21 -9.66 4.88
C ALA A 217 2.22 -8.75 5.61
N ALA A 218 2.73 -7.65 6.18
CA ALA A 218 1.91 -6.64 6.85
C ALA A 218 0.89 -5.98 5.88
N LEU A 219 1.27 -5.81 4.61
CA LEU A 219 0.39 -5.35 3.55
C LEU A 219 -0.86 -6.23 3.46
N ASP A 220 -0.67 -7.53 3.22
CA ASP A 220 -1.78 -8.49 3.06
C ASP A 220 -2.65 -8.58 4.32
N ALA A 221 -2.06 -8.52 5.51
CA ALA A 221 -2.80 -8.49 6.77
C ALA A 221 -3.69 -7.24 6.87
N THR A 222 -3.21 -6.08 6.41
CA THR A 222 -3.97 -4.83 6.38
C THR A 222 -5.08 -4.88 5.34
N LEU A 223 -4.79 -5.36 4.12
CA LEU A 223 -5.79 -5.59 3.07
C LEU A 223 -6.92 -6.48 3.59
N ARG A 224 -6.57 -7.62 4.22
CA ARG A 224 -7.55 -8.56 4.76
C ARG A 224 -8.40 -7.96 5.87
N THR A 225 -7.80 -7.24 6.81
CA THR A 225 -8.53 -6.58 7.89
C THR A 225 -9.56 -5.58 7.34
N ALA A 226 -9.16 -4.77 6.37
CA ALA A 226 -10.05 -3.80 5.74
C ALA A 226 -11.14 -4.47 4.88
N PHE A 227 -10.79 -5.54 4.17
CA PHE A 227 -11.72 -6.39 3.44
C PHE A 227 -12.78 -7.01 4.35
N ASP A 228 -12.37 -7.63 5.45
CA ASP A 228 -13.28 -8.26 6.41
C ASP A 228 -14.24 -7.23 7.02
N LYS A 229 -13.73 -6.02 7.33
CA LYS A 229 -14.57 -4.91 7.80
C LYS A 229 -15.58 -4.49 6.75
N ALA A 230 -15.19 -4.35 5.49
CA ALA A 230 -16.07 -3.94 4.41
C ALA A 230 -17.14 -4.99 4.10
N THR A 231 -16.78 -6.27 4.11
CA THR A 231 -17.73 -7.38 3.85
C THR A 231 -18.67 -7.66 5.01
N SER A 232 -18.30 -7.27 6.25
CA SER A 232 -19.13 -7.47 7.45
C SER A 232 -20.50 -6.78 7.42
N VAL A 233 -20.70 -5.82 6.51
CA VAL A 233 -22.00 -5.16 6.29
C VAL A 233 -23.08 -6.16 5.80
N ASN A 234 -22.65 -7.29 5.19
CA ASN A 234 -23.52 -8.38 4.79
C ASN A 234 -23.11 -9.69 5.49
N PRO A 235 -23.82 -10.11 6.55
CA PRO A 235 -23.47 -11.31 7.34
C PRO A 235 -23.58 -12.63 6.58
N ASN A 236 -24.17 -12.61 5.37
CA ASN A 236 -24.26 -13.79 4.50
C ASN A 236 -22.97 -14.01 3.69
N ILE A 237 -22.05 -13.04 3.64
CA ILE A 237 -20.74 -13.21 3.01
C ILE A 237 -19.81 -13.94 3.97
N LYS A 238 -19.20 -15.02 3.50
CA LYS A 238 -18.31 -15.87 4.30
C LYS A 238 -17.07 -16.24 3.51
N VAL A 239 -15.89 -15.96 4.03
CA VAL A 239 -14.66 -16.56 3.51
C VAL A 239 -14.61 -18.00 3.94
N VAL A 240 -14.79 -18.94 3.00
CA VAL A 240 -14.86 -20.38 3.25
C VAL A 240 -13.57 -21.11 2.91
N ALA A 241 -12.72 -20.48 2.07
CA ALA A 241 -11.44 -21.04 1.65
C ALA A 241 -10.40 -19.94 1.50
N GLU A 242 -9.15 -20.28 1.77
CA GLU A 242 -8.00 -19.39 1.61
C GLU A 242 -6.88 -20.11 0.85
N GLY A 243 -6.15 -19.35 0.01
CA GLY A 243 -4.96 -19.81 -0.70
C GLY A 243 -3.88 -18.72 -0.71
N GLU A 244 -2.72 -18.98 -1.29
CA GLU A 244 -1.62 -18.03 -1.40
C GLU A 244 -1.04 -18.06 -2.81
N SER A 245 -0.66 -16.91 -3.38
CA SER A 245 -0.26 -16.79 -4.79
C SER A 245 1.15 -16.25 -5.01
N PHE A 246 1.77 -15.61 -4.03
CA PHE A 246 3.07 -14.94 -4.18
C PHE A 246 3.12 -14.00 -5.39
N TYR A 247 2.02 -13.30 -5.69
CA TYR A 247 1.84 -12.45 -6.87
C TYR A 247 2.13 -13.18 -8.19
N THR A 248 1.83 -14.49 -8.29
CA THR A 248 2.08 -15.28 -9.50
C THR A 248 0.82 -15.97 -10.00
N THR A 249 0.68 -16.03 -11.33
CA THR A 249 -0.43 -16.74 -11.99
C THR A 249 -0.43 -18.24 -11.73
N PRO A 250 0.71 -18.97 -11.78
CA PRO A 250 0.71 -20.40 -11.50
C PRO A 250 0.27 -20.77 -10.08
N ALA A 251 0.71 -20.01 -9.06
CA ALA A 251 0.29 -20.26 -7.69
C ALA A 251 -1.18 -19.87 -7.48
N GLY A 252 -1.65 -18.78 -8.11
CA GLY A 252 -3.06 -18.41 -8.13
C GLY A 252 -3.95 -19.49 -8.76
N LEU A 253 -3.53 -20.09 -9.88
CA LEU A 253 -4.21 -21.23 -10.50
C LEU A 253 -4.32 -22.41 -9.52
N LYS A 254 -3.20 -22.80 -8.92
CA LYS A 254 -3.21 -23.91 -7.96
C LYS A 254 -4.10 -23.62 -6.75
N ALA A 255 -4.00 -22.42 -6.16
CA ALA A 255 -4.84 -22.02 -5.04
C ALA A 255 -6.33 -22.09 -5.38
N ALA A 256 -6.72 -21.59 -6.55
CA ALA A 256 -8.10 -21.64 -7.00
C ALA A 256 -8.59 -23.08 -7.25
N GLN A 257 -7.78 -23.94 -7.87
CA GLN A 257 -8.09 -25.35 -8.06
C GLN A 257 -8.31 -26.08 -6.74
N ASP A 258 -7.42 -25.90 -5.77
CA ASP A 258 -7.52 -26.52 -4.44
C ASP A 258 -8.78 -26.03 -3.70
N MET A 259 -9.08 -24.72 -3.76
CA MET A 259 -10.26 -24.14 -3.14
C MET A 259 -11.57 -24.65 -3.77
N LEU A 260 -11.67 -24.67 -5.11
CA LEU A 260 -12.85 -25.14 -5.81
C LEU A 260 -13.09 -26.64 -5.62
N ALA A 261 -12.03 -27.43 -5.51
CA ALA A 261 -12.15 -28.87 -5.20
C ALA A 261 -12.65 -29.14 -3.78
N ALA A 262 -12.22 -28.35 -2.79
CA ALA A 262 -12.62 -28.48 -1.39
C ALA A 262 -13.97 -27.80 -1.11
N HIS A 263 -14.30 -26.72 -1.81
CA HIS A 263 -15.44 -25.85 -1.61
C HIS A 263 -16.15 -25.54 -2.95
N PRO A 264 -16.86 -26.52 -3.53
CA PRO A 264 -17.58 -26.34 -4.80
C PRO A 264 -18.73 -25.32 -4.72
N GLU A 265 -19.10 -24.90 -3.51
CA GLU A 265 -20.09 -23.86 -3.22
C GLU A 265 -19.55 -22.42 -3.32
N ILE A 266 -18.28 -22.20 -3.65
CA ILE A 266 -17.71 -20.87 -3.81
C ILE A 266 -18.45 -20.09 -4.90
N ASN A 267 -18.79 -18.82 -4.58
CA ASN A 267 -19.51 -17.91 -5.48
C ASN A 267 -18.61 -16.77 -5.99
N VAL A 268 -17.58 -16.40 -5.21
CA VAL A 268 -16.63 -15.33 -5.55
C VAL A 268 -15.23 -15.79 -5.20
N ILE A 269 -14.25 -15.52 -6.07
CA ILE A 269 -12.82 -15.62 -5.74
C ILE A 269 -12.21 -14.23 -5.85
N THR A 270 -11.40 -13.84 -4.85
CA THR A 270 -10.70 -12.55 -4.83
C THR A 270 -9.22 -12.69 -4.50
N GLY A 271 -8.39 -11.79 -5.06
CA GLY A 271 -6.94 -11.76 -4.89
C GLY A 271 -6.28 -10.76 -5.84
N ALA A 272 -4.94 -10.71 -5.87
CA ALA A 272 -4.21 -9.91 -6.85
C ALA A 272 -4.53 -10.36 -8.29
N ASP A 273 -4.46 -9.46 -9.26
CA ASP A 273 -4.87 -9.74 -10.65
C ASP A 273 -4.03 -10.86 -11.31
N GLN A 274 -2.77 -11.05 -10.91
CA GLN A 274 -1.98 -12.21 -11.32
C GLN A 274 -2.62 -13.51 -10.81
N ALA A 275 -3.06 -13.53 -9.55
CA ALA A 275 -3.75 -14.69 -8.99
C ALA A 275 -5.11 -14.91 -9.65
N ILE A 276 -5.85 -13.84 -9.93
CA ILE A 276 -7.16 -13.90 -10.60
C ILE A 276 -7.02 -14.38 -12.05
N THR A 277 -5.90 -14.08 -12.72
CA THR A 277 -5.60 -14.68 -14.02
C THR A 277 -5.52 -16.22 -13.93
N GLY A 278 -4.86 -16.73 -12.91
CA GLY A 278 -4.83 -18.17 -12.62
C GLY A 278 -6.18 -18.73 -12.19
N ALA A 279 -6.92 -18.00 -11.35
CA ALA A 279 -8.24 -18.39 -10.91
C ALA A 279 -9.25 -18.47 -12.07
N LEU A 280 -9.15 -17.59 -13.06
CA LEU A 280 -9.97 -17.64 -14.26
C LEU A 280 -9.78 -18.97 -15.01
N GLN A 281 -8.53 -19.41 -15.18
CA GLN A 281 -8.24 -20.72 -15.79
C GLN A 281 -8.85 -21.86 -14.95
N ALA A 282 -8.69 -21.84 -13.61
CA ALA A 282 -9.28 -22.87 -12.75
C ALA A 282 -10.82 -22.95 -12.85
N VAL A 283 -11.47 -21.79 -12.90
CA VAL A 283 -12.93 -21.67 -13.04
C VAL A 283 -13.42 -22.19 -14.40
N GLN A 284 -12.68 -21.87 -15.47
CA GLN A 284 -12.96 -22.35 -16.82
C GLN A 284 -12.78 -23.87 -16.95
N ASP A 285 -11.67 -24.43 -16.44
CA ASP A 285 -11.38 -25.86 -16.43
C ASP A 285 -12.44 -26.66 -15.66
N ALA A 286 -12.95 -26.08 -14.56
CA ALA A 286 -14.03 -26.66 -13.77
C ALA A 286 -15.44 -26.44 -14.36
N SER A 287 -15.57 -25.69 -15.48
CA SER A 287 -16.87 -25.32 -16.07
C SER A 287 -17.77 -24.54 -15.09
N LEU A 288 -17.18 -23.63 -14.31
CA LEU A 288 -17.85 -22.81 -13.30
C LEU A 288 -17.92 -21.32 -13.67
N ALA A 289 -17.60 -20.93 -14.90
CA ALA A 289 -17.53 -19.54 -15.34
C ALA A 289 -18.83 -18.75 -15.11
N ASP A 290 -19.99 -19.40 -15.25
CA ASP A 290 -21.29 -18.77 -15.01
C ASP A 290 -21.68 -18.70 -13.51
N LYS A 291 -20.92 -19.33 -12.62
CA LYS A 291 -21.25 -19.48 -11.20
C LYS A 291 -20.30 -18.73 -10.27
N VAL A 292 -19.02 -18.63 -10.64
CA VAL A 292 -17.97 -18.04 -9.82
C VAL A 292 -17.56 -16.70 -10.40
N LYS A 293 -17.78 -15.63 -9.65
CA LYS A 293 -17.33 -14.30 -10.02
C LYS A 293 -15.91 -14.04 -9.55
N LEU A 294 -15.12 -13.35 -10.35
CA LEU A 294 -13.72 -13.05 -10.09
C LEU A 294 -13.53 -11.57 -9.81
N VAL A 295 -12.98 -11.25 -8.64
CA VAL A 295 -12.71 -9.88 -8.19
C VAL A 295 -11.22 -9.73 -7.92
N GLY A 296 -10.57 -8.80 -8.66
CA GLY A 296 -9.14 -8.57 -8.56
C GLY A 296 -8.74 -7.27 -7.88
N TYR A 297 -7.43 -7.08 -7.75
CA TYR A 297 -6.79 -5.79 -7.56
C TYR A 297 -5.45 -5.75 -8.30
N GLY A 298 -5.08 -4.57 -8.80
CA GLY A 298 -3.92 -4.34 -9.63
C GLY A 298 -4.26 -3.54 -10.90
N GLY A 299 -5.29 -3.94 -11.65
CA GLY A 299 -5.78 -3.17 -12.80
C GLY A 299 -4.89 -3.23 -14.02
N GLY A 300 -4.32 -4.40 -14.34
CA GLY A 300 -3.59 -4.62 -15.59
C GLY A 300 -4.48 -4.70 -16.82
N ASP A 301 -3.87 -4.62 -18.00
CA ASP A 301 -4.56 -4.69 -19.30
C ASP A 301 -5.41 -5.97 -19.46
N VAL A 302 -4.87 -7.13 -19.00
CA VAL A 302 -5.61 -8.40 -19.00
C VAL A 302 -6.84 -8.34 -18.09
N ALA A 303 -6.75 -7.66 -16.94
CA ALA A 303 -7.90 -7.51 -16.05
C ALA A 303 -9.00 -6.66 -16.68
N PHE A 304 -8.65 -5.53 -17.29
CA PHE A 304 -9.64 -4.67 -17.94
C PHE A 304 -10.32 -5.34 -19.16
N LYS A 305 -9.55 -6.06 -19.98
CA LYS A 305 -10.10 -6.86 -21.07
C LYS A 305 -11.04 -7.95 -20.58
N GLY A 306 -10.67 -8.67 -19.52
CA GLY A 306 -11.50 -9.68 -18.89
C GLY A 306 -12.78 -9.13 -18.27
N ILE A 307 -12.75 -7.90 -17.72
CA ILE A 307 -13.95 -7.22 -17.23
C ILE A 307 -14.83 -6.80 -18.41
N LYS A 308 -14.23 -6.28 -19.49
CA LYS A 308 -14.97 -5.89 -20.69
C LYS A 308 -15.66 -7.07 -21.38
N SER A 309 -15.01 -8.24 -21.41
CA SER A 309 -15.61 -9.49 -21.97
C SER A 309 -16.61 -10.16 -21.04
N GLY A 310 -16.65 -9.80 -19.74
CA GLY A 310 -17.50 -10.43 -18.72
C GLY A 310 -16.86 -11.65 -18.03
N GLU A 311 -15.60 -11.98 -18.33
CA GLU A 311 -14.87 -13.09 -17.69
C GLU A 311 -14.47 -12.77 -16.25
N ARG A 312 -14.39 -11.47 -15.91
CA ARG A 312 -14.13 -10.97 -14.54
C ARG A 312 -15.22 -10.01 -14.14
N PHE A 313 -15.58 -10.03 -12.86
CA PHE A 313 -16.58 -9.11 -12.32
C PHE A 313 -16.04 -7.69 -12.18
N GLY A 314 -14.79 -7.57 -11.69
CA GLY A 314 -14.16 -6.28 -11.50
C GLY A 314 -12.79 -6.37 -10.87
N THR A 315 -12.13 -5.23 -10.78
CA THR A 315 -10.82 -5.07 -10.11
C THR A 315 -10.72 -3.69 -9.46
N VAL A 316 -9.78 -3.53 -8.53
CA VAL A 316 -9.37 -2.21 -8.04
C VAL A 316 -8.03 -1.88 -8.70
N MET A 317 -8.02 -0.85 -9.54
CA MET A 317 -6.82 -0.41 -10.27
C MET A 317 -5.78 0.15 -9.30
N GLN A 318 -4.53 -0.17 -9.55
CA GLN A 318 -3.33 0.49 -9.06
C GLN A 318 -2.55 1.05 -10.26
N ALA A 319 -1.63 2.00 -10.01
CA ALA A 319 -0.98 2.76 -11.07
C ALA A 319 0.56 2.73 -10.91
N PRO A 320 1.22 1.59 -11.17
CA PRO A 320 2.63 1.40 -10.86
C PRO A 320 3.56 2.36 -11.62
N ALA A 321 3.32 2.61 -12.90
CA ALA A 321 4.16 3.54 -13.66
C ALA A 321 3.98 4.99 -13.17
N THR A 322 2.76 5.37 -12.80
CA THR A 322 2.47 6.67 -12.17
C THR A 322 3.19 6.80 -10.84
N GLU A 323 3.19 5.76 -10.00
CA GLU A 323 3.91 5.74 -8.71
C GLU A 323 5.42 5.91 -8.92
N GLY A 324 6.01 5.14 -9.82
CA GLY A 324 7.44 5.23 -10.13
C GLY A 324 7.84 6.60 -10.65
N LYS A 325 7.06 7.15 -11.59
CA LYS A 325 7.31 8.48 -12.16
C LYS A 325 7.16 9.57 -11.11
N LEU A 326 5.97 9.68 -10.51
CA LEU A 326 5.63 10.75 -9.58
C LEU A 326 6.50 10.71 -8.33
N GLY A 327 6.73 9.51 -7.77
CA GLY A 327 7.57 9.32 -6.60
C GLY A 327 9.01 9.74 -6.84
N THR A 328 9.57 9.42 -8.01
CA THR A 328 10.93 9.84 -8.39
C THR A 328 11.01 11.34 -8.62
N GLU A 329 10.03 11.94 -9.32
CA GLU A 329 9.99 13.40 -9.57
C GLU A 329 9.89 14.18 -8.25
N GLN A 330 8.97 13.78 -7.35
CA GLN A 330 8.81 14.43 -6.03
C GLN A 330 10.07 14.26 -5.17
N PHE A 331 10.69 13.10 -5.20
CA PHE A 331 11.91 12.83 -4.46
C PHE A 331 13.08 13.72 -4.91
N ILE A 332 13.32 13.81 -6.22
CA ILE A 332 14.34 14.69 -6.79
C ILE A 332 14.05 16.15 -6.42
N GLN A 333 12.80 16.58 -6.52
CA GLN A 333 12.40 17.93 -6.14
C GLN A 333 12.66 18.20 -4.66
N ALA A 334 12.33 17.25 -3.79
CA ALA A 334 12.57 17.38 -2.35
C ALA A 334 14.07 17.49 -2.03
N ILE A 335 14.92 16.69 -2.67
CA ILE A 335 16.39 16.79 -2.51
C ILE A 335 16.87 18.19 -2.92
N ARG A 336 16.45 18.70 -4.08
CA ARG A 336 16.90 19.97 -4.64
C ARG A 336 16.46 21.20 -3.87
N THR A 337 15.27 21.14 -3.28
CA THR A 337 14.68 22.25 -2.53
C THR A 337 14.98 22.18 -1.03
N GLY A 338 15.36 21.01 -0.53
CA GLY A 338 15.44 20.74 0.91
C GLY A 338 14.07 20.72 1.61
N VAL A 339 12.96 20.68 0.85
CA VAL A 339 11.58 20.69 1.38
C VAL A 339 10.93 19.33 1.08
N PRO A 340 10.56 18.55 2.11
CA PRO A 340 9.85 17.30 1.91
C PRO A 340 8.54 17.49 1.13
N ALA A 341 8.24 16.57 0.21
CA ALA A 341 6.95 16.52 -0.47
C ALA A 341 5.88 15.95 0.45
N ALA A 342 4.64 16.41 0.30
CA ALA A 342 3.52 15.77 0.96
C ALA A 342 3.32 14.34 0.47
N GLY A 343 2.85 13.46 1.34
CA GLY A 343 2.49 12.10 0.95
C GLY A 343 1.33 12.09 -0.05
N VAL A 344 1.35 11.14 -0.98
CA VAL A 344 0.33 10.99 -2.03
C VAL A 344 -0.21 9.57 -2.01
N ASP A 345 -1.53 9.45 -1.84
CA ASP A 345 -2.27 8.21 -2.14
C ASP A 345 -2.69 8.24 -3.62
N VAL A 346 -2.08 7.39 -4.42
CA VAL A 346 -2.37 7.34 -5.86
C VAL A 346 -3.78 6.82 -6.16
N LEU A 347 -4.35 5.96 -5.31
CA LEU A 347 -5.73 5.46 -5.46
C LEU A 347 -6.77 6.58 -5.38
N ALA A 348 -6.51 7.60 -4.57
CA ALA A 348 -7.42 8.74 -4.40
C ALA A 348 -7.57 9.57 -5.68
N ASN A 349 -6.57 9.52 -6.56
CA ASN A 349 -6.50 10.32 -7.79
C ASN A 349 -6.98 9.56 -9.04
N LEU A 350 -7.29 8.28 -8.92
CA LEU A 350 -7.79 7.48 -10.04
C LEU A 350 -9.28 7.75 -10.32
N PRO A 351 -9.73 7.69 -11.58
CA PRO A 351 -11.14 7.74 -11.92
C PRO A 351 -11.94 6.72 -11.08
N ASP A 352 -13.14 7.12 -10.62
CA ASP A 352 -14.01 6.29 -9.78
C ASP A 352 -13.27 5.64 -8.58
N GLY A 353 -12.18 6.28 -8.10
CA GLY A 353 -11.32 5.79 -7.02
C GLY A 353 -10.62 4.48 -7.37
N GLY A 354 -10.40 4.18 -8.64
CA GLY A 354 -9.77 2.96 -9.12
C GLY A 354 -10.70 1.73 -9.16
N VAL A 355 -11.97 1.83 -8.77
CA VAL A 355 -12.91 0.70 -8.82
C VAL A 355 -13.44 0.50 -10.23
N VAL A 356 -13.11 -0.65 -10.83
CA VAL A 356 -13.44 -0.98 -12.21
C VAL A 356 -14.41 -2.15 -12.28
N THR A 357 -15.51 -1.96 -12.97
CA THR A 357 -16.52 -2.98 -13.29
C THR A 357 -16.93 -2.84 -14.75
N GLN A 358 -17.79 -3.72 -15.24
CA GLN A 358 -18.30 -3.65 -16.61
C GLN A 358 -19.00 -2.31 -16.92
N ASP A 359 -19.58 -1.64 -15.90
CA ASP A 359 -20.29 -0.38 -16.08
C ASP A 359 -19.37 0.80 -16.48
N ASN A 360 -18.08 0.74 -16.10
CA ASN A 360 -17.14 1.86 -16.28
C ASN A 360 -15.80 1.47 -16.92
N VAL A 361 -15.57 0.20 -17.25
CA VAL A 361 -14.28 -0.32 -17.73
C VAL A 361 -13.76 0.42 -18.97
N ASP A 362 -14.65 0.94 -19.81
CA ASP A 362 -14.26 1.69 -21.01
C ASP A 362 -13.42 2.94 -20.72
N LYS A 363 -13.57 3.54 -19.53
CA LYS A 363 -12.73 4.66 -19.06
C LYS A 363 -11.31 4.23 -18.72
N PHE A 364 -11.11 2.93 -18.44
CA PHE A 364 -9.87 2.37 -17.93
C PHE A 364 -9.02 1.63 -18.96
N LEU A 365 -9.59 1.26 -20.12
CA LEU A 365 -8.88 0.49 -21.15
C LEU A 365 -7.57 1.14 -21.63
N THR A 366 -7.46 2.47 -21.55
CA THR A 366 -6.27 3.22 -21.93
C THR A 366 -5.41 3.63 -20.75
N LEU A 367 -5.82 3.26 -19.53
CA LEU A 367 -5.13 3.62 -18.28
C LEU A 367 -4.33 2.46 -17.70
N ALA A 368 -4.36 1.27 -18.32
CA ALA A 368 -3.55 0.15 -17.87
C ALA A 368 -2.06 0.50 -17.96
N GLU A 369 -1.36 0.39 -16.84
CA GLU A 369 0.06 0.72 -16.74
C GLU A 369 0.96 -0.53 -16.72
N TRP A 370 0.36 -1.72 -16.73
CA TRP A 370 1.06 -3.01 -16.73
C TRP A 370 0.22 -4.08 -17.43
N PRO A 371 0.84 -5.18 -17.90
CA PRO A 371 0.11 -6.16 -18.72
C PRO A 371 -0.90 -7.01 -17.91
N GLY A 372 -0.62 -7.36 -16.64
CA GLY A 372 -1.48 -8.21 -15.81
C GLY A 372 -0.83 -9.49 -15.35
#